data_5bb5f8e0c155fc36720fd24f331d410e
#
_entry.id   5bb5f8e0c155fc36720fd24f331d410e
#
_cell.length_a   1.000
_cell.length_b   1.000
_cell.length_c   1.000
_cell.angle_alpha   90.00
_cell.angle_beta   90.00
_cell.angle_gamma   90.00
#
_symmetry.space_group_name_H-M   'P 1'
#
loop_
_entity.id
_entity.type
_entity.pdbx_description
1 polymer ?
#
loop_
_entity_poly.entity_id
_entity_poly.type
_entity_poly.pdbx_seq_one_letter_code
_entity_poly.pdbx_strand_id
1 'polypeptide(L)'
;MMFLEHLNNIWTGIDHPFLIYRGHKLRFSDIALQQLIDLSEIRKGDVVAIIGDFNPDSILTLLRLIDMGVIVVPLTKETKYEHEYFFKSAFVDVVIEGGSVVKRYHNSSHNFIDELRRNKHAGLVLFSTGTTGRPKAILHDLTLFLKRFETPRPTLRTINFLLFDHIGGINTLLHTLFNKGVVVA
;
A
#
# COMPACT_ATOMS: atom_id res chain seq x y z
N MET A 1 16.50 -6.93 -6.67
CA MET A 1 16.33 -5.46 -6.57
C MET A 1 15.20 -5.20 -5.60
N MET A 2 15.38 -4.34 -4.62
CA MET A 2 14.30 -3.93 -3.71
C MET A 2 13.30 -3.06 -4.47
N PHE A 3 12.05 -3.07 -4.06
CA PHE A 3 10.96 -2.36 -4.74
C PHE A 3 11.20 -0.85 -4.81
N LEU A 4 11.61 -0.22 -3.70
CA LEU A 4 11.94 1.21 -3.68
C LEU A 4 13.18 1.56 -4.49
N GLU A 5 14.19 0.70 -4.50
CA GLU A 5 15.36 0.86 -5.36
C GLU A 5 14.96 0.90 -6.85
N HIS A 6 14.05 0.01 -7.25
CA HIS A 6 13.51 0.01 -8.61
C HIS A 6 12.77 1.31 -8.95
N LEU A 7 11.90 1.78 -8.06
CA LEU A 7 11.21 3.06 -8.25
C LEU A 7 12.19 4.25 -8.27
N ASN A 8 13.20 4.27 -7.40
CA ASN A 8 14.23 5.31 -7.42
C ASN A 8 14.95 5.36 -8.77
N ASN A 9 15.29 4.20 -9.34
CA ASN A 9 15.91 4.14 -10.66
C ASN A 9 14.99 4.68 -11.77
N ILE A 10 13.69 4.37 -11.71
CA ILE A 10 12.67 4.91 -12.63
C ILE A 10 12.61 6.45 -12.53
N TRP A 11 12.68 7.01 -11.32
CA TRP A 11 12.50 8.44 -11.06
C TRP A 11 13.80 9.24 -11.07
N THR A 12 14.96 8.61 -11.29
CA THR A 12 16.25 9.31 -11.39
C THR A 12 16.23 10.32 -12.53
N GLY A 13 16.59 11.58 -12.23
CA GLY A 13 16.62 12.67 -13.21
C GLY A 13 15.24 13.21 -13.63
N ILE A 14 14.16 12.81 -12.93
CA ILE A 14 12.81 13.31 -13.18
C ILE A 14 12.50 14.46 -12.21
N ASP A 15 12.27 15.66 -12.74
CA ASP A 15 12.02 16.87 -11.94
C ASP A 15 10.54 17.20 -11.73
N HIS A 16 9.63 16.64 -12.53
CA HIS A 16 8.21 16.90 -12.33
C HIS A 16 7.66 16.13 -11.12
N PRO A 17 6.56 16.60 -10.49
CA PRO A 17 5.98 15.93 -9.33
C PRO A 17 5.39 14.58 -9.73
N PHE A 18 5.48 13.58 -8.82
CA PHE A 18 4.75 12.33 -8.97
C PHE A 18 3.36 12.42 -8.33
N LEU A 19 3.18 13.33 -7.35
CA LEU A 19 1.92 13.54 -6.64
C LEU A 19 1.58 15.03 -6.56
N ILE A 20 0.32 15.34 -6.85
CA ILE A 20 -0.29 16.63 -6.53
C ILE A 20 -1.41 16.33 -5.53
N TYR A 21 -1.19 16.79 -4.28
CA TYR A 21 -2.13 16.59 -3.18
C TYR A 21 -2.59 17.93 -2.64
N ARG A 22 -3.89 18.23 -2.71
CA ARG A 22 -4.46 19.51 -2.26
C ARG A 22 -3.72 20.74 -2.82
N GLY A 23 -3.32 20.68 -4.09
CA GLY A 23 -2.56 21.74 -4.76
C GLY A 23 -1.04 21.75 -4.52
N HIS A 24 -0.55 21.00 -3.53
CA HIS A 24 0.89 20.87 -3.27
C HIS A 24 1.50 19.83 -4.20
N LYS A 25 2.64 20.20 -4.81
CA LYS A 25 3.40 19.34 -5.73
C LYS A 25 4.53 18.66 -4.98
N LEU A 26 4.60 17.33 -5.04
CA LEU A 26 5.63 16.52 -4.40
C LEU A 26 6.42 15.75 -5.46
N ARG A 27 7.74 15.87 -5.41
CA ARG A 27 8.65 15.08 -6.22
C ARG A 27 8.89 13.73 -5.55
N PHE A 28 9.21 12.72 -6.34
CA PHE A 28 9.51 11.41 -5.78
C PHE A 28 10.77 11.44 -4.89
N SER A 29 11.79 12.24 -5.26
CA SER A 29 12.99 12.48 -4.45
C SER A 29 12.69 13.02 -3.05
N ASP A 30 11.69 13.89 -2.92
CA ASP A 30 11.37 14.55 -1.66
C ASP A 30 10.76 13.56 -0.65
N ILE A 31 10.05 12.54 -1.16
CA ILE A 31 9.42 11.49 -0.33
C ILE A 31 10.43 10.41 0.06
N ALA A 32 11.32 10.03 -0.83
CA ALA A 32 12.31 8.98 -0.56
C ALA A 32 13.21 9.32 0.65
N LEU A 33 13.37 10.61 0.96
CA LEU A 33 14.19 11.13 2.07
C LEU A 33 13.42 11.30 3.40
N GLN A 34 12.09 11.26 3.39
CA GLN A 34 11.30 11.50 4.60
C GLN A 34 11.13 10.20 5.42
N GLN A 35 11.61 10.21 6.65
CA GLN A 35 11.35 9.14 7.63
C GLN A 35 10.23 9.60 8.57
N LEU A 36 8.98 9.38 8.16
CA LEU A 36 7.80 9.91 8.86
C LEU A 36 7.34 9.04 10.04
N ILE A 37 7.59 7.73 10.00
CA ILE A 37 7.08 6.77 10.99
C ILE A 37 8.19 5.77 11.30
N ASP A 38 8.34 5.42 12.57
CA ASP A 38 9.23 4.32 12.99
C ASP A 38 8.57 2.97 12.68
N LEU A 39 9.15 2.26 11.70
CA LEU A 39 8.72 0.93 11.27
C LEU A 39 9.64 -0.18 11.78
N SER A 40 10.58 0.11 12.71
CA SER A 40 11.62 -0.83 13.17
C SER A 40 11.07 -2.11 13.81
N GLU A 41 9.86 -2.04 14.36
CA GLU A 41 9.20 -3.19 14.98
C GLU A 41 8.44 -4.09 14.01
N ILE A 42 8.30 -3.67 12.75
CA ILE A 42 7.59 -4.41 11.69
C ILE A 42 8.57 -5.33 10.98
N ARG A 43 8.18 -6.57 10.80
CA ARG A 43 9.01 -7.61 10.19
C ARG A 43 8.43 -8.05 8.84
N LYS A 44 9.30 -8.58 7.99
CA LYS A 44 8.88 -9.22 6.75
C LYS A 44 7.82 -10.29 7.00
N GLY A 45 6.73 -10.25 6.24
CA GLY A 45 5.62 -11.19 6.36
C GLY A 45 4.59 -10.83 7.43
N ASP A 46 4.79 -9.77 8.23
CA ASP A 46 3.72 -9.24 9.10
C ASP A 46 2.55 -8.75 8.25
N VAL A 47 1.35 -8.87 8.79
CA VAL A 47 0.14 -8.29 8.20
C VAL A 47 -0.11 -6.93 8.83
N VAL A 48 0.03 -5.87 8.02
CA VAL A 48 0.04 -4.48 8.50
C VAL A 48 -1.14 -3.70 7.92
N ALA A 49 -2.06 -3.26 8.76
CA ALA A 49 -3.12 -2.35 8.36
C ALA A 49 -2.62 -0.90 8.36
N ILE A 50 -2.89 -0.16 7.29
CA ILE A 50 -2.69 1.29 7.21
C ILE A 50 -4.06 1.95 7.14
N ILE A 51 -4.40 2.76 8.15
CA ILE A 51 -5.60 3.58 8.14
C ILE A 51 -5.22 4.96 7.58
N GLY A 52 -5.61 5.22 6.34
CA GLY A 52 -5.16 6.41 5.63
C GLY A 52 -5.98 6.74 4.38
N ASP A 53 -5.34 7.52 3.51
CA ASP A 53 -5.87 7.96 2.23
C ASP A 53 -4.70 8.14 1.25
N PHE A 54 -4.94 8.58 0.01
CA PHE A 54 -3.89 8.92 -0.96
C PHE A 54 -3.17 10.24 -0.63
N ASN A 55 -2.86 10.48 0.64
CA ASN A 55 -1.99 11.57 1.10
C ASN A 55 -0.51 11.13 1.07
N PRO A 56 0.44 12.08 1.14
CA PRO A 56 1.88 11.78 1.09
C PRO A 56 2.34 10.75 2.10
N ASP A 57 1.90 10.86 3.35
CA ASP A 57 2.34 10.00 4.46
C ASP A 57 1.88 8.55 4.28
N SER A 58 0.61 8.36 3.90
CA SER A 58 0.05 7.03 3.66
C SER A 58 0.65 6.38 2.42
N ILE A 59 0.90 7.15 1.35
CA ILE A 59 1.56 6.64 0.14
C ILE A 59 2.98 6.20 0.49
N LEU A 60 3.77 7.03 1.18
CA LEU A 60 5.13 6.70 1.56
C LEU A 60 5.18 5.45 2.46
N THR A 61 4.29 5.39 3.46
CA THR A 61 4.17 4.23 4.35
C THR A 61 3.84 2.97 3.55
N LEU A 62 2.88 3.03 2.64
CA LEU A 62 2.52 1.93 1.76
C LEU A 62 3.73 1.43 0.95
N LEU A 63 4.46 2.34 0.28
CA LEU A 63 5.61 1.97 -0.54
C LEU A 63 6.73 1.33 0.29
N ARG A 64 7.00 1.85 1.50
CA ARG A 64 7.99 1.26 2.42
C ARG A 64 7.58 -0.12 2.90
N LEU A 65 6.32 -0.32 3.26
CA LEU A 65 5.82 -1.62 3.67
C LEU A 65 5.90 -2.66 2.54
N ILE A 66 5.62 -2.25 1.31
CA ILE A 66 5.82 -3.11 0.12
C ILE A 66 7.30 -3.51 0.00
N ASP A 67 8.23 -2.56 0.15
CA ASP A 67 9.67 -2.80 0.08
C ASP A 67 10.16 -3.75 1.18
N MET A 68 9.58 -3.64 2.39
CA MET A 68 9.87 -4.53 3.52
C MET A 68 9.32 -5.95 3.32
N GLY A 69 8.47 -6.18 2.32
CA GLY A 69 7.88 -7.49 2.03
C GLY A 69 6.83 -7.93 3.04
N VAL A 70 6.04 -6.98 3.55
CA VAL A 70 4.89 -7.25 4.43
C VAL A 70 3.61 -7.48 3.62
N ILE A 71 2.55 -7.92 4.29
CA ILE A 71 1.20 -8.06 3.73
C ILE A 71 0.42 -6.81 4.15
N VAL A 72 0.16 -5.90 3.23
CA VAL A 72 -0.49 -4.62 3.53
C VAL A 72 -2.01 -4.73 3.45
N VAL A 73 -2.70 -4.10 4.39
CA VAL A 73 -4.16 -3.97 4.46
C VAL A 73 -4.50 -2.48 4.49
N PRO A 74 -4.65 -1.82 3.32
CA PRO A 74 -5.06 -0.42 3.29
C PRO A 74 -6.52 -0.30 3.69
N LEU A 75 -6.83 0.65 4.57
CA LEU A 75 -8.16 0.95 5.07
C LEU A 75 -8.38 2.46 5.10
N THR A 76 -9.63 2.89 5.02
CA THR A 76 -10.01 4.29 5.13
C THR A 76 -10.67 4.58 6.49
N LYS A 77 -10.70 5.85 6.89
CA LYS A 77 -11.39 6.26 8.13
C LYS A 77 -12.90 6.12 8.05
N GLU A 78 -13.45 6.15 6.85
CA GLU A 78 -14.88 6.01 6.56
C GLU A 78 -15.43 4.65 7.00
N THR A 79 -14.58 3.61 6.94
CA THR A 79 -14.94 2.25 7.33
C THR A 79 -14.58 1.90 8.78
N LYS A 80 -14.32 2.91 9.64
CA LYS A 80 -13.84 2.72 11.02
C LYS A 80 -14.69 1.76 11.85
N TYR A 81 -16.00 1.76 11.65
CA TYR A 81 -16.93 0.86 12.36
C TYR A 81 -16.75 -0.63 12.00
N GLU A 82 -16.10 -0.93 10.87
CA GLU A 82 -15.79 -2.30 10.40
C GLU A 82 -14.34 -2.72 10.72
N HIS A 83 -13.47 -1.82 11.20
CA HIS A 83 -12.04 -2.09 11.33
C HIS A 83 -11.73 -3.33 12.18
N GLU A 84 -12.42 -3.52 13.32
CA GLU A 84 -12.20 -4.71 14.16
C GLU A 84 -12.54 -6.02 13.42
N TYR A 85 -13.57 -6.01 12.59
CA TYR A 85 -13.89 -7.13 11.73
C TYR A 85 -12.81 -7.34 10.65
N PHE A 86 -12.33 -6.25 10.02
CA PHE A 86 -11.28 -6.31 9.00
C PHE A 86 -9.97 -6.81 9.60
N PHE A 87 -9.57 -6.31 10.77
CA PHE A 87 -8.36 -6.77 11.44
C PHE A 87 -8.39 -8.27 11.76
N LYS A 88 -9.50 -8.77 12.25
CA LYS A 88 -9.68 -10.21 12.52
C LYS A 88 -9.67 -11.04 11.24
N SER A 89 -10.39 -10.60 10.21
CA SER A 89 -10.54 -11.35 8.95
C SER A 89 -9.26 -11.37 8.12
N ALA A 90 -8.41 -10.35 8.23
CA ALA A 90 -7.12 -10.27 7.56
C ALA A 90 -5.94 -10.75 8.44
N PHE A 91 -6.18 -11.14 9.70
CA PHE A 91 -5.12 -11.55 10.64
C PHE A 91 -4.06 -10.46 10.85
N VAL A 92 -4.50 -9.23 11.10
CA VAL A 92 -3.62 -8.05 11.22
C VAL A 92 -2.74 -8.14 12.47
N ASP A 93 -1.42 -8.09 12.28
CA ASP A 93 -0.40 -8.07 13.33
C ASP A 93 -0.12 -6.67 13.86
N VAL A 94 -0.19 -5.65 12.97
CA VAL A 94 0.13 -4.26 13.29
C VAL A 94 -0.86 -3.31 12.62
N VAL A 95 -1.23 -2.24 13.32
CA VAL A 95 -2.06 -1.14 12.80
C VAL A 95 -1.26 0.15 12.81
N ILE A 96 -1.26 0.86 11.68
CA ILE A 96 -0.66 2.19 11.52
C ILE A 96 -1.79 3.20 11.28
N GLU A 97 -1.91 4.19 12.16
CA GLU A 97 -2.86 5.29 12.03
C GLU A 97 -2.25 6.60 12.54
N GLY A 98 -2.27 7.66 11.72
CA GLY A 98 -1.84 9.01 12.13
C GLY A 98 -0.42 9.07 12.70
N GLY A 99 0.50 8.22 12.24
CA GLY A 99 1.87 8.13 12.72
C GLY A 99 2.06 7.18 13.92
N SER A 100 1.00 6.67 14.51
CA SER A 100 1.06 5.68 15.58
C SER A 100 1.16 4.26 15.01
N VAL A 101 1.99 3.42 15.64
CA VAL A 101 2.17 2.00 15.31
C VAL A 101 1.70 1.18 16.51
N VAL A 102 0.69 0.35 16.33
CA VAL A 102 0.08 -0.44 17.41
C VAL A 102 0.11 -1.92 17.04
N LYS A 103 0.77 -2.73 17.87
CA LYS A 103 0.78 -4.19 17.73
C LYS A 103 -0.53 -4.82 18.17
N ARG A 104 -0.92 -5.85 17.47
CA ARG A 104 -2.06 -6.72 17.79
C ARG A 104 -1.56 -8.14 18.00
N TYR A 105 -2.14 -8.84 18.97
CA TYR A 105 -1.78 -10.22 19.26
C TYR A 105 -2.92 -11.15 18.85
N HIS A 106 -2.60 -12.16 18.06
CA HIS A 106 -3.50 -13.26 17.72
C HIS A 106 -2.69 -14.55 17.56
N ASN A 107 -3.34 -15.70 17.81
CA ASN A 107 -2.68 -17.00 17.79
C ASN A 107 -3.05 -17.82 16.53
N SER A 108 -3.55 -17.17 15.49
CA SER A 108 -4.02 -17.82 14.28
C SER A 108 -3.45 -17.15 13.03
N SER A 109 -3.31 -17.92 11.97
CA SER A 109 -2.95 -17.48 10.64
C SER A 109 -3.84 -18.17 9.61
N HIS A 110 -3.78 -17.73 8.37
CA HIS A 110 -4.49 -18.35 7.26
C HIS A 110 -3.51 -18.98 6.27
N ASN A 111 -3.84 -20.13 5.72
CA ASN A 111 -2.96 -20.89 4.81
C ASN A 111 -2.40 -20.04 3.66
N PHE A 112 -3.17 -19.11 3.10
CA PHE A 112 -2.72 -18.22 2.02
C PHE A 112 -1.69 -17.20 2.52
N ILE A 113 -1.84 -16.68 3.75
CA ILE A 113 -0.85 -15.81 4.38
C ILE A 113 0.46 -16.57 4.60
N ASP A 114 0.35 -17.81 5.12
CA ASP A 114 1.52 -18.66 5.35
C ASP A 114 2.21 -19.06 4.05
N GLU A 115 1.47 -19.21 2.96
CA GLU A 115 2.02 -19.44 1.62
C GLU A 115 2.85 -18.22 1.14
N LEU A 116 2.33 -16.99 1.27
CA LEU A 116 3.10 -15.78 0.93
C LEU A 116 4.36 -15.65 1.80
N ARG A 117 4.25 -15.94 3.10
CA ARG A 117 5.39 -15.93 4.02
C ARG A 117 6.47 -16.93 3.60
N ARG A 118 6.09 -18.17 3.24
CA ARG A 118 7.03 -19.19 2.73
C ARG A 118 7.71 -18.77 1.44
N ASN A 119 6.96 -18.16 0.52
CA ASN A 119 7.47 -17.65 -0.74
C ASN A 119 8.26 -16.34 -0.58
N LYS A 120 8.25 -15.74 0.63
CA LYS A 120 8.85 -14.42 0.90
C LYS A 120 8.29 -13.30 0.04
N HIS A 121 7.03 -13.43 -0.39
CA HIS A 121 6.31 -12.45 -1.19
C HIS A 121 5.63 -11.40 -0.31
N ALA A 122 5.58 -10.16 -0.81
CA ALA A 122 4.69 -9.13 -0.27
C ALA A 122 3.24 -9.46 -0.64
N GLY A 123 2.30 -9.02 0.20
CA GLY A 123 0.87 -9.21 -0.04
C GLY A 123 0.07 -7.92 0.02
N LEU A 124 -1.14 -7.97 -0.52
CA LEU A 124 -2.13 -6.91 -0.42
C LEU A 124 -3.49 -7.54 -0.10
N VAL A 125 -4.09 -7.18 1.04
CA VAL A 125 -5.45 -7.59 1.38
C VAL A 125 -6.40 -6.43 1.17
N LEU A 126 -7.44 -6.68 0.40
CA LEU A 126 -8.53 -5.74 0.18
C LEU A 126 -9.87 -6.38 0.54
N PHE A 127 -10.85 -5.56 0.90
CA PHE A 127 -12.18 -6.04 1.23
C PHE A 127 -13.16 -5.82 0.10
N SER A 128 -13.93 -6.86 -0.24
CA SER A 128 -14.99 -6.74 -1.23
C SER A 128 -16.18 -5.97 -0.65
N THR A 129 -16.80 -5.12 -1.46
CA THR A 129 -18.12 -4.54 -1.16
C THR A 129 -19.20 -5.58 -1.46
N GLY A 130 -19.38 -6.56 -0.58
CA GLY A 130 -20.34 -7.63 -0.79
C GLY A 130 -21.78 -7.13 -0.83
N THR A 131 -22.53 -7.47 -1.89
CA THR A 131 -23.97 -7.11 -2.03
C THR A 131 -24.87 -7.93 -1.13
N THR A 132 -24.38 -9.02 -0.54
CA THR A 132 -25.20 -10.04 0.18
C THR A 132 -24.66 -10.44 1.55
N GLY A 133 -23.75 -9.67 2.16
CA GLY A 133 -23.17 -10.02 3.45
C GLY A 133 -22.01 -9.15 3.86
N ARG A 134 -21.28 -9.58 4.90
CA ARG A 134 -20.09 -8.87 5.34
C ARG A 134 -18.98 -8.89 4.28
N PRO A 135 -18.19 -7.81 4.13
CA PRO A 135 -17.05 -7.77 3.22
C PRO A 135 -16.11 -8.95 3.42
N LYS A 136 -15.61 -9.53 2.33
CA LYS A 136 -14.67 -10.65 2.37
C LYS A 136 -13.25 -10.12 2.14
N ALA A 137 -12.29 -10.59 2.94
CA ALA A 137 -10.87 -10.33 2.71
C ALA A 137 -10.40 -11.09 1.45
N ILE A 138 -9.78 -10.37 0.53
CA ILE A 138 -9.21 -10.89 -0.72
C ILE A 138 -7.72 -10.63 -0.67
N LEU A 139 -6.93 -11.71 -0.61
CA LEU A 139 -5.47 -11.64 -0.61
C LEU A 139 -4.93 -11.67 -2.04
N HIS A 140 -4.13 -10.68 -2.38
CA HIS A 140 -3.36 -10.62 -3.62
C HIS A 140 -1.88 -10.85 -3.30
N ASP A 141 -1.23 -11.71 -4.08
CA ASP A 141 0.23 -11.79 -4.13
C ASP A 141 0.77 -10.52 -4.80
N LEU A 142 1.23 -9.58 -4.00
CA LEU A 142 1.65 -8.27 -4.49
C LEU A 142 2.96 -8.37 -5.29
N THR A 143 3.83 -9.31 -4.96
CA THR A 143 5.06 -9.56 -5.71
C THR A 143 4.76 -9.98 -7.15
N LEU A 144 3.76 -10.84 -7.36
CA LEU A 144 3.32 -11.21 -8.70
C LEU A 144 2.50 -10.10 -9.36
N PHE A 145 1.67 -9.39 -8.58
CA PHE A 145 0.86 -8.28 -9.08
C PHE A 145 1.72 -7.15 -9.66
N LEU A 146 2.87 -6.85 -9.05
CA LEU A 146 3.79 -5.80 -9.50
C LEU A 146 4.41 -6.09 -10.87
N LYS A 147 4.57 -7.34 -11.27
CA LYS A 147 5.13 -7.72 -12.58
C LYS A 147 4.36 -7.14 -13.77
N ARG A 148 3.06 -6.86 -13.59
CA ARG A 148 2.22 -6.24 -14.64
C ARG A 148 2.66 -4.82 -15.01
N PHE A 149 3.39 -4.14 -14.12
CA PHE A 149 3.89 -2.78 -14.34
C PHE A 149 5.29 -2.75 -14.95
N GLU A 150 5.96 -3.88 -15.10
CA GLU A 150 7.28 -3.97 -15.75
C GLU A 150 7.20 -3.67 -17.25
N THR A 151 6.01 -3.83 -17.86
CA THR A 151 5.78 -3.43 -19.25
C THR A 151 5.50 -1.93 -19.31
N PRO A 152 6.37 -1.11 -19.95
CA PRO A 152 6.20 0.33 -20.04
C PRO A 152 4.86 0.71 -20.69
N ARG A 153 4.23 1.74 -20.17
CA ARG A 153 2.99 2.31 -20.68
C ARG A 153 3.12 3.83 -20.79
N PRO A 154 2.19 4.53 -21.47
CA PRO A 154 2.24 5.97 -21.56
C PRO A 154 2.30 6.64 -20.19
N THR A 155 3.13 7.70 -20.09
CA THR A 155 3.16 8.59 -18.94
C THR A 155 1.87 9.40 -18.88
N LEU A 156 1.11 9.28 -17.80
CA LEU A 156 -0.19 9.91 -17.64
C LEU A 156 -0.22 10.85 -16.42
N ARG A 157 -1.05 11.88 -16.52
CA ARG A 157 -1.51 12.65 -15.36
C ARG A 157 -2.91 12.15 -15.02
N THR A 158 -3.03 11.45 -13.88
CA THR A 158 -4.24 10.70 -13.53
C THR A 158 -4.86 11.24 -12.25
N ILE A 159 -6.16 11.53 -12.27
CA ILE A 159 -6.94 11.82 -11.06
C ILE A 159 -7.23 10.48 -10.39
N ASN A 160 -6.78 10.32 -9.14
CA ASN A 160 -7.08 9.15 -8.32
C ASN A 160 -8.25 9.45 -7.39
N PHE A 161 -9.47 9.21 -7.89
CA PHE A 161 -10.72 9.45 -7.17
C PHE A 161 -11.24 8.22 -6.43
N LEU A 162 -10.58 7.06 -6.60
CA LEU A 162 -10.91 5.83 -5.89
C LEU A 162 -10.28 5.83 -4.50
N LEU A 163 -10.95 5.16 -3.56
CA LEU A 163 -10.50 5.10 -2.17
C LEU A 163 -9.19 4.31 -2.02
N PHE A 164 -8.50 4.57 -0.92
CA PHE A 164 -7.22 3.95 -0.58
C PHE A 164 -7.30 2.44 -0.35
N ASP A 165 -8.46 1.94 0.08
CA ASP A 165 -8.78 0.53 0.28
C ASP A 165 -9.36 -0.16 -0.97
N HIS A 166 -9.34 0.51 -2.13
CA HIS A 166 -9.88 -0.02 -3.38
C HIS A 166 -8.76 -0.42 -4.35
N ILE A 167 -8.90 -1.61 -4.97
CA ILE A 167 -7.88 -2.13 -5.92
C ILE A 167 -7.60 -1.17 -7.08
N GLY A 168 -8.61 -0.46 -7.57
CA GLY A 168 -8.45 0.53 -8.64
C GLY A 168 -7.60 1.72 -8.22
N GLY A 169 -7.73 2.20 -6.98
CA GLY A 169 -6.91 3.28 -6.42
C GLY A 169 -5.44 2.87 -6.30
N ILE A 170 -5.19 1.71 -5.71
CA ILE A 170 -3.82 1.14 -5.59
C ILE A 170 -3.23 0.89 -6.99
N ASN A 171 -3.99 0.31 -7.91
CA ASN A 171 -3.53 0.07 -9.28
C ASN A 171 -3.21 1.39 -10.01
N THR A 172 -4.02 2.43 -9.84
CA THR A 172 -3.78 3.77 -10.43
C THR A 172 -2.49 4.37 -9.89
N LEU A 173 -2.28 4.33 -8.57
CA LEU A 173 -1.05 4.81 -7.94
C LEU A 173 0.18 4.07 -8.51
N LEU A 174 0.18 2.74 -8.45
CA LEU A 174 1.32 1.93 -8.90
C LEU A 174 1.58 2.10 -10.40
N HIS A 175 0.53 2.05 -11.24
CA HIS A 175 0.66 2.30 -12.68
C HIS A 175 1.32 3.65 -12.96
N THR A 176 0.86 4.70 -12.27
CA THR A 176 1.39 6.06 -12.46
C THR A 176 2.84 6.16 -12.01
N LEU A 177 3.19 5.56 -10.86
CA LEU A 177 4.58 5.54 -10.36
C LEU A 177 5.53 4.82 -11.30
N PHE A 178 5.17 3.63 -11.79
CA PHE A 178 6.03 2.85 -12.71
C PHE A 178 6.19 3.51 -14.08
N ASN A 179 5.29 4.38 -14.49
CA ASN A 179 5.33 5.04 -15.79
C ASN A 179 5.67 6.55 -15.71
N LYS A 180 6.31 7.00 -14.64
CA LYS A 180 6.77 8.39 -14.46
C LYS A 180 5.63 9.41 -14.56
N GLY A 181 4.42 9.02 -14.18
CA GLY A 181 3.23 9.84 -14.29
C GLY A 181 3.01 10.73 -13.10
N VAL A 182 1.88 11.46 -13.10
CA VAL A 182 1.48 12.37 -12.03
C VAL A 182 0.14 11.90 -11.46
N VAL A 183 0.12 11.54 -10.18
CA VAL A 183 -1.13 11.28 -9.44
C VAL A 183 -1.67 12.62 -8.94
N VAL A 184 -2.97 12.85 -9.12
CA VAL A 184 -3.69 13.97 -8.52
C VAL A 184 -4.70 13.38 -7.53
N ALA A 185 -4.56 13.70 -6.23
CA ALA A 185 -5.39 13.20 -5.14
C ALA A 185 -5.88 14.34 -4.22
#